data_4b44091da0aebb077526bc9be856495a
#
_entry.id   4b44091da0aebb077526bc9be856495a
#
_cell.length_a   1.000
_cell.length_b   1.000
_cell.length_c   1.000
_cell.angle_alpha   90.00
_cell.angle_beta   90.00
_cell.angle_gamma   90.00
#
_symmetry.space_group_name_H-M   'P 1'
#
loop_
_entity.id
_entity.type
_entity.pdbx_description
1 polymer ?
#
loop_
_entity_poly.entity_id
_entity_poly.type
_entity_poly.pdbx_seq_one_letter_code
_entity_poly.pdbx_strand_id
1 'polypeptide(L)'
;MLFSAACAAAAGGAASLPWKLTVGEYAYANYFGTDVNLRWRADDTSAWVGAYSDEVFGTQARAGADTSFNIGKYVQLQPSVQAASRGFLGGSLNLQAGASWYGLAGIGRTDARPYFNLNFDPNDALTFGAGHHDENGLSYVVFIVADDRFHTGQRDWHANVQIPFGDSHATLDLLRKSGLTDAGPITGWGFSANWDWPRWFARVAYDPHQNFSAQNAWRFASGVRF
;
A
#
# COMPACT_ATOMS: atom_id res chain seq x y z
N MET A 1 -0.53 3.73 3.47
CA MET A 1 -0.30 2.30 3.82
C MET A 1 -1.07 1.46 2.84
N LEU A 2 -0.40 0.76 1.93
CA LEU A 2 -1.07 -0.19 1.07
C LEU A 2 -1.66 -1.27 1.96
N PHE A 3 -2.97 -1.49 1.86
CA PHE A 3 -3.53 -2.78 2.21
C PHE A 3 -2.79 -3.82 1.38
N SER A 4 -1.72 -4.38 1.91
CA SER A 4 -1.32 -5.70 1.51
C SER A 4 -2.45 -6.57 2.05
N ALA A 5 -3.45 -6.84 1.23
CA ALA A 5 -4.31 -7.98 1.43
C ALA A 5 -3.34 -9.18 1.39
N ALA A 6 -2.74 -9.46 2.55
CA ALA A 6 -2.03 -10.70 2.76
C ALA A 6 -3.12 -11.77 2.85
N CYS A 7 -3.65 -12.16 1.67
CA CYS A 7 -4.20 -13.49 1.54
C CYS A 7 -3.05 -14.42 1.87
N ALA A 8 -2.98 -14.87 3.11
CA ALA A 8 -2.26 -16.07 3.46
C ALA A 8 -3.02 -17.25 2.84
N ALA A 9 -2.95 -17.37 1.52
CA ALA A 9 -3.11 -18.66 0.91
C ALA A 9 -1.95 -19.48 1.47
N ALA A 10 -2.26 -20.47 2.28
CA ALA A 10 -1.36 -21.53 2.65
C ALA A 10 -0.99 -22.30 1.37
N ALA A 11 -0.10 -21.73 0.57
CA ALA A 11 0.56 -22.42 -0.50
C ALA A 11 1.58 -23.36 0.17
N GLY A 12 1.31 -24.64 0.09
CA GLY A 12 2.18 -25.68 0.61
C GLY A 12 3.60 -25.51 0.13
N GLY A 13 4.55 -25.41 1.05
CA GLY A 13 5.80 -26.13 0.99
C GLY A 13 6.93 -25.65 0.09
N ALA A 14 7.01 -24.38 -0.33
CA ALA A 14 8.29 -23.78 -0.68
C ALA A 14 8.74 -22.88 0.46
N ALA A 15 9.97 -23.04 0.95
CA ALA A 15 10.53 -22.16 1.96
C ALA A 15 10.36 -20.71 1.49
N SER A 16 9.57 -19.93 2.21
CA SER A 16 9.31 -18.54 1.83
C SER A 16 10.64 -17.77 1.90
N LEU A 17 11.03 -17.16 0.80
CA LEU A 17 12.20 -16.29 0.75
C LEU A 17 11.90 -15.06 1.61
N PRO A 18 12.59 -14.90 2.79
CA PRO A 18 12.17 -13.94 3.80
C PRO A 18 12.47 -12.50 3.41
N TRP A 19 13.40 -12.28 2.53
CA TRP A 19 13.85 -10.96 2.14
C TRP A 19 13.29 -10.54 0.78
N LYS A 20 12.92 -9.27 0.67
CA LYS A 20 12.49 -8.65 -0.59
C LYS A 20 13.18 -7.30 -0.74
N LEU A 21 14.03 -7.18 -1.75
CA LEU A 21 14.59 -5.90 -2.18
C LEU A 21 13.73 -5.33 -3.30
N THR A 22 13.39 -4.07 -3.19
CA THR A 22 12.62 -3.30 -4.19
C THR A 22 13.41 -2.07 -4.59
N VAL A 23 13.45 -1.79 -5.89
CA VAL A 23 13.90 -0.52 -6.43
C VAL A 23 12.75 0.07 -7.25
N GLY A 24 12.44 1.33 -7.05
CA GLY A 24 11.36 2.04 -7.72
C GLY A 24 11.79 3.41 -8.21
N GLU A 25 11.29 3.77 -9.38
CA GLU A 25 11.42 5.09 -9.97
C GLU A 25 10.05 5.77 -10.04
N TYR A 26 10.02 7.03 -9.69
CA TYR A 26 8.86 7.91 -9.73
C TYR A 26 9.13 8.99 -10.77
N ALA A 27 8.36 9.02 -11.84
CA ALA A 27 8.47 10.03 -12.88
C ALA A 27 7.38 11.08 -12.69
N TYR A 28 7.78 12.29 -12.42
CA TYR A 28 6.95 13.50 -12.35
C TYR A 28 7.09 14.30 -13.66
N ALA A 29 6.36 15.38 -13.80
CA ALA A 29 6.41 16.19 -15.01
C ALA A 29 7.82 16.73 -15.34
N ASN A 30 8.60 17.10 -14.32
CA ASN A 30 9.88 17.81 -14.50
C ASN A 30 11.06 17.19 -13.73
N TYR A 31 10.84 16.11 -12.97
CA TYR A 31 11.89 15.48 -12.18
C TYR A 31 11.58 14.00 -11.92
N PHE A 32 12.55 13.31 -11.35
CA PHE A 32 12.45 11.90 -10.98
C PHE A 32 12.73 11.72 -9.50
N GLY A 33 12.15 10.68 -8.93
CA GLY A 33 12.46 10.24 -7.57
C GLY A 33 12.79 8.76 -7.56
N THR A 34 13.73 8.35 -6.75
CA THR A 34 14.14 6.95 -6.59
C THR A 34 13.78 6.45 -5.20
N ASP A 35 13.22 5.27 -5.10
CA ASP A 35 12.95 4.56 -3.85
C ASP A 35 13.66 3.21 -3.81
N VAL A 36 14.34 2.94 -2.70
CA VAL A 36 14.93 1.63 -2.41
C VAL A 36 14.35 1.13 -1.10
N ASN A 37 13.86 -0.09 -1.06
CA ASN A 37 13.25 -0.68 0.12
C ASN A 37 13.70 -2.13 0.29
N LEU A 38 14.17 -2.47 1.48
CA LEU A 38 14.44 -3.83 1.91
C LEU A 38 13.40 -4.24 2.95
N ARG A 39 12.66 -5.29 2.68
CA ARG A 39 11.65 -5.87 3.57
C ARG A 39 12.05 -7.28 3.97
N TRP A 40 11.92 -7.56 5.24
CA TRP A 40 11.95 -8.90 5.81
C TRP A 40 10.54 -9.35 6.18
N ARG A 41 10.23 -10.62 6.01
CA ARG A 41 8.97 -11.23 6.43
C ARG A 41 9.24 -12.60 7.04
N ALA A 42 8.59 -12.87 8.17
CA ALA A 42 8.49 -14.18 8.78
C ALA A 42 7.06 -14.35 9.30
N ASP A 43 6.43 -15.44 8.90
CA ASP A 43 5.03 -15.72 9.24
C ASP A 43 4.11 -14.52 8.99
N ASP A 44 3.44 -14.07 10.03
CA ASP A 44 2.49 -12.96 10.00
C ASP A 44 3.13 -11.59 10.28
N THR A 45 4.47 -11.53 10.44
CA THR A 45 5.20 -10.29 10.77
C THR A 45 6.08 -9.86 9.62
N SER A 46 6.11 -8.56 9.35
CA SER A 46 7.10 -7.98 8.46
C SER A 46 7.74 -6.73 9.05
N ALA A 47 8.99 -6.49 8.67
CA ALA A 47 9.71 -5.26 8.97
C ALA A 47 10.43 -4.79 7.72
N TRP A 48 10.61 -3.48 7.58
CA TRP A 48 11.25 -2.92 6.41
C TRP A 48 12.01 -1.63 6.71
N VAL A 49 13.02 -1.38 5.91
CA VAL A 49 13.75 -0.12 5.86
C VAL A 49 13.85 0.34 4.42
N GLY A 50 13.88 1.63 4.20
CA GLY A 50 13.98 2.18 2.85
C GLY A 50 14.42 3.62 2.82
N ALA A 51 14.74 4.10 1.63
CA ALA A 51 15.07 5.49 1.37
C ALA A 51 14.43 5.93 0.07
N TYR A 52 13.85 7.11 0.10
CA TYR A 52 13.36 7.82 -1.08
C TYR A 52 14.18 9.10 -1.27
N SER A 53 14.46 9.45 -2.51
CA SER A 53 15.19 10.69 -2.83
C SER A 53 14.68 11.28 -4.13
N ASP A 54 14.40 12.57 -4.12
CA ASP A 54 14.17 13.41 -5.30
C ASP A 54 14.82 14.79 -5.13
N GLU A 55 14.81 15.61 -6.17
CA GLU A 55 15.41 16.95 -6.14
C GLU A 55 14.53 18.02 -5.48
N VAL A 56 13.24 17.75 -5.27
CA VAL A 56 12.28 18.72 -4.71
C VAL A 56 12.12 18.52 -3.21
N PHE A 57 11.84 17.30 -2.76
CA PHE A 57 11.68 16.97 -1.34
C PHE A 57 13.03 16.69 -0.66
N GLY A 58 14.01 16.21 -1.42
CA GLY A 58 15.28 15.70 -0.92
C GLY A 58 15.19 14.24 -0.48
N THR A 59 16.07 13.83 0.43
CA THR A 59 16.15 12.43 0.88
C THR A 59 15.33 12.20 2.14
N GLN A 60 14.58 11.08 2.15
CA GLN A 60 13.83 10.57 3.29
C GLN A 60 14.21 9.12 3.57
N ALA A 61 14.85 8.86 4.70
CA ALA A 61 14.97 7.51 5.25
C ALA A 61 13.70 7.14 6.02
N ARG A 62 13.31 5.88 5.97
CA ARG A 62 12.09 5.38 6.61
C ARG A 62 12.24 3.92 7.03
N ALA A 63 11.50 3.54 8.06
CA ALA A 63 11.42 2.17 8.55
C ALA A 63 10.02 1.90 9.07
N GLY A 64 9.63 0.64 9.11
CA GLY A 64 8.34 0.26 9.67
C GLY A 64 8.23 -1.22 9.89
N ALA A 65 7.16 -1.60 10.56
CA ALA A 65 6.80 -2.99 10.82
C ALA A 65 5.28 -3.14 10.83
N ASP A 66 4.82 -4.31 10.48
CA ASP A 66 3.43 -4.74 10.59
C ASP A 66 3.36 -6.20 11.03
N THR A 67 2.27 -6.57 11.67
CA THR A 67 1.99 -7.96 12.02
C THR A 67 0.50 -8.22 11.93
N SER A 68 0.10 -9.50 11.86
CA SER A 68 -1.31 -9.91 11.83
C SER A 68 -1.62 -10.83 12.99
N PHE A 69 -2.80 -10.68 13.57
CA PHE A 69 -3.32 -11.51 14.64
C PHE A 69 -4.70 -12.05 14.26
N ASN A 70 -4.87 -13.37 14.32
CA ASN A 70 -6.16 -13.99 14.12
C ASN A 70 -6.91 -14.12 15.46
N ILE A 71 -8.11 -13.58 15.55
CA ILE A 71 -9.02 -13.71 16.69
C ILE A 71 -10.13 -14.68 16.29
N GLY A 72 -9.96 -15.93 16.67
CA GLY A 72 -10.83 -17.02 16.22
C GLY A 72 -10.69 -17.28 14.71
N LYS A 73 -11.79 -17.67 14.06
CA LYS A 73 -11.79 -18.09 12.65
C LYS A 73 -12.04 -16.95 11.65
N TYR A 74 -12.62 -15.86 12.11
CA TYR A 74 -13.27 -14.89 11.22
C TYR A 74 -12.78 -13.46 11.39
N VAL A 75 -11.91 -13.20 12.35
CA VAL A 75 -11.41 -11.85 12.60
C VAL A 75 -9.89 -11.83 12.55
N GLN A 76 -9.35 -10.93 11.74
CA GLN A 76 -7.92 -10.64 11.69
C GLN A 76 -7.69 -9.18 12.01
N LEU A 77 -6.73 -8.90 12.89
CA LEU A 77 -6.23 -7.56 13.20
C LEU A 77 -4.84 -7.39 12.61
N GLN A 78 -4.57 -6.24 12.03
CA GLN A 78 -3.26 -5.90 11.48
C GLN A 78 -2.83 -4.51 11.94
N PRO A 79 -2.11 -4.40 13.07
CA PRO A 79 -1.41 -3.18 13.47
C PRO A 79 -0.17 -2.96 12.62
N SER A 80 0.17 -1.68 12.41
CA SER A 80 1.43 -1.28 11.80
C SER A 80 2.00 -0.01 12.43
N VAL A 81 3.31 0.16 12.32
CA VAL A 81 4.02 1.36 12.74
C VAL A 81 5.04 1.75 11.68
N GLN A 82 5.24 3.04 11.51
CA GLN A 82 6.20 3.60 10.57
C GLN A 82 6.87 4.83 11.18
N ALA A 83 8.17 4.96 10.98
CA ALA A 83 8.95 6.13 11.30
C ALA A 83 9.73 6.61 10.06
N ALA A 84 10.00 7.89 9.96
CA ALA A 84 10.85 8.45 8.91
C ALA A 84 11.76 9.55 9.45
N SER A 85 12.75 9.92 8.63
CA SER A 85 13.60 11.08 8.90
C SER A 85 12.75 12.34 9.17
N ARG A 86 13.36 13.33 9.84
CA ARG A 86 12.68 14.54 10.33
C ARG A 86 11.67 14.29 11.45
N GLY A 87 11.74 13.11 12.08
CA GLY A 87 10.96 12.76 13.27
C GLY A 87 9.52 12.33 13.00
N PHE A 88 9.15 12.06 11.76
CA PHE A 88 7.82 11.54 11.44
C PHE A 88 7.56 10.20 12.11
N LEU A 89 6.37 10.06 12.69
CA LEU A 89 5.85 8.82 13.25
C LEU A 89 4.40 8.62 12.81
N GLY A 90 4.08 7.43 12.35
CA GLY A 90 2.72 7.02 11.98
C GLY A 90 2.43 5.57 12.34
N GLY A 91 1.16 5.22 12.40
CA GLY A 91 0.71 3.87 12.63
C GLY A 91 -0.69 3.65 12.09
N SER A 92 -1.08 2.39 11.96
CA SER A 92 -2.44 2.02 11.60
C SER A 92 -2.89 0.76 12.32
N LEU A 93 -4.20 0.61 12.40
CA LEU A 93 -4.85 -0.61 12.80
C LEU A 93 -5.91 -0.94 11.76
N ASN A 94 -5.78 -2.13 11.16
CA ASN A 94 -6.75 -2.66 10.21
C ASN A 94 -7.43 -3.89 10.80
N LEU A 95 -8.69 -4.06 10.49
CA LEU A 95 -9.53 -5.18 10.87
C LEU A 95 -10.15 -5.77 9.62
N GLN A 96 -10.07 -7.08 9.48
CA GLN A 96 -10.83 -7.86 8.51
C GLN A 96 -11.74 -8.83 9.26
N ALA A 97 -13.02 -8.91 8.89
CA ALA A 97 -14.00 -9.80 9.53
C ALA A 97 -14.84 -10.51 8.48
N GLY A 98 -14.86 -11.83 8.54
CA GLY A 98 -15.59 -12.72 7.62
C GLY A 98 -14.82 -13.98 7.29
N ALA A 99 -15.33 -14.74 6.33
CA ALA A 99 -14.69 -15.92 5.76
C ALA A 99 -14.34 -15.66 4.29
N SER A 100 -14.88 -16.41 3.33
CA SER A 100 -14.69 -16.13 1.90
C SER A 100 -15.17 -14.73 1.51
N TRP A 101 -16.31 -14.29 2.05
CA TRP A 101 -16.72 -12.88 2.05
C TRP A 101 -16.32 -12.24 3.36
N TYR A 102 -15.74 -11.03 3.28
CA TYR A 102 -15.28 -10.29 4.45
C TYR A 102 -15.52 -8.79 4.31
N GLY A 103 -15.73 -8.17 5.46
CA GLY A 103 -15.68 -6.71 5.60
C GLY A 103 -14.31 -6.29 6.11
N LEU A 104 -13.90 -5.07 5.79
CA LEU A 104 -12.69 -4.46 6.32
C LEU A 104 -12.98 -3.07 6.86
N ALA A 105 -12.25 -2.72 7.92
CA ALA A 105 -12.22 -1.40 8.51
C ALA A 105 -10.79 -1.07 8.95
N GLY A 106 -10.42 0.20 8.91
CA GLY A 106 -9.08 0.61 9.30
C GLY A 106 -9.02 2.05 9.75
N ILE A 107 -7.97 2.35 10.51
CA ILE A 107 -7.63 3.69 10.95
C ILE A 107 -6.13 3.90 10.83
N GLY A 108 -5.72 4.99 10.20
CA GLY A 108 -4.34 5.47 10.16
C GLY A 108 -4.20 6.78 10.92
N ARG A 109 -3.07 6.96 11.61
CA ARG A 109 -2.73 8.20 12.33
C ARG A 109 -1.26 8.50 12.25
N THR A 110 -0.94 9.79 12.18
CA THR A 110 0.42 10.30 12.21
C THR A 110 0.59 11.36 13.29
N ASP A 111 1.84 11.73 13.54
CA ASP A 111 2.20 12.88 14.37
C ASP A 111 2.14 14.22 13.62
N ALA A 112 1.63 14.21 12.38
CA ALA A 112 1.47 15.36 11.47
C ALA A 112 2.78 16.06 11.08
N ARG A 113 3.93 15.43 11.29
CA ARG A 113 5.22 15.98 10.82
C ARG A 113 5.39 15.81 9.32
N PRO A 114 6.22 16.63 8.68
CA PRO A 114 6.47 16.54 7.25
C PRO A 114 6.97 15.16 6.83
N TYR A 115 6.27 14.57 5.88
CA TYR A 115 6.55 13.23 5.35
C TYR A 115 6.16 13.18 3.87
N PHE A 116 7.05 12.66 3.03
CA PHE A 116 6.71 12.37 1.66
C PHE A 116 6.03 11.00 1.57
N ASN A 117 4.73 11.02 1.40
CA ASN A 117 3.93 9.80 1.32
C ASN A 117 4.12 9.13 -0.03
N LEU A 118 4.64 7.91 -0.01
CA LEU A 118 4.86 7.09 -1.20
C LEU A 118 3.64 6.21 -1.55
N ASN A 119 2.58 6.28 -0.75
CA ASN A 119 1.33 5.59 -1.02
C ASN A 119 0.36 6.49 -1.77
N PHE A 120 -0.69 5.91 -2.32
CA PHE A 120 -1.75 6.67 -2.98
C PHE A 120 -2.65 7.40 -1.97
N ASP A 121 -2.82 6.80 -0.81
CA ASP A 121 -3.83 7.16 0.19
C ASP A 121 -3.32 8.17 1.20
N PRO A 122 -4.21 8.98 1.80
CA PRO A 122 -3.85 9.81 2.95
C PRO A 122 -3.46 8.94 4.16
N ASN A 123 -2.51 9.43 4.96
CA ASN A 123 -2.02 8.71 6.14
C ASN A 123 -2.99 8.80 7.33
N ASP A 124 -3.65 9.96 7.50
CA ASP A 124 -4.61 10.22 8.58
C ASP A 124 -6.02 9.99 8.04
N ALA A 125 -6.46 8.74 8.05
CA ALA A 125 -7.68 8.33 7.36
C ALA A 125 -8.41 7.18 8.05
N LEU A 126 -9.68 7.05 7.71
CA LEU A 126 -10.48 5.85 7.95
C LEU A 126 -10.58 5.05 6.65
N THR A 127 -10.61 3.74 6.79
CA THR A 127 -10.78 2.80 5.68
C THR A 127 -11.97 1.91 5.92
N PHE A 128 -12.80 1.70 4.90
CA PHE A 128 -13.91 0.76 4.92
C PHE A 128 -14.04 0.06 3.58
N GLY A 129 -14.43 -1.22 3.62
CA GLY A 129 -14.62 -1.97 2.39
C GLY A 129 -15.15 -3.37 2.61
N ALA A 130 -15.24 -4.10 1.51
CA ALA A 130 -15.61 -5.51 1.50
C ALA A 130 -14.89 -6.22 0.36
N GLY A 131 -14.64 -7.50 0.55
CA GLY A 131 -13.95 -8.32 -0.43
C GLY A 131 -14.36 -9.77 -0.38
N HIS A 132 -13.76 -10.52 -1.29
CA HIS A 132 -13.96 -11.94 -1.43
C HIS A 132 -12.65 -12.64 -1.79
N HIS A 133 -12.47 -13.84 -1.24
CA HIS A 133 -11.43 -14.78 -1.68
C HIS A 133 -12.11 -16.08 -2.07
N ASP A 134 -11.74 -16.63 -3.20
CA ASP A 134 -12.16 -17.97 -3.56
C ASP A 134 -11.07 -19.02 -3.22
N GLU A 135 -11.45 -20.29 -3.30
CA GLU A 135 -10.54 -21.41 -3.01
C GLU A 135 -9.44 -21.57 -4.07
N ASN A 136 -9.59 -20.99 -5.26
CA ASN A 136 -8.61 -21.04 -6.35
C ASN A 136 -7.59 -19.90 -6.26
N GLY A 137 -7.70 -19.03 -5.24
CA GLY A 137 -6.78 -17.91 -5.01
C GLY A 137 -7.14 -16.63 -5.75
N LEU A 138 -8.26 -16.57 -6.47
CA LEU A 138 -8.81 -15.31 -6.97
C LEU A 138 -9.33 -14.52 -5.78
N SER A 139 -8.92 -13.26 -5.68
CA SER A 139 -9.47 -12.36 -4.68
C SER A 139 -9.80 -11.00 -5.27
N TYR A 140 -10.82 -10.35 -4.74
CA TYR A 140 -11.14 -8.98 -5.07
C TYR A 140 -11.65 -8.23 -3.85
N VAL A 141 -11.39 -6.93 -3.83
CA VAL A 141 -11.81 -6.05 -2.74
C VAL A 141 -12.15 -4.67 -3.29
N VAL A 142 -13.21 -4.08 -2.78
CA VAL A 142 -13.54 -2.66 -3.01
C VAL A 142 -13.51 -1.96 -1.66
N PHE A 143 -12.78 -0.85 -1.57
CA PHE A 143 -12.66 -0.09 -0.34
C PHE A 143 -12.49 1.39 -0.60
N ILE A 144 -12.78 2.18 0.41
CA ILE A 144 -12.54 3.63 0.46
C ILE A 144 -11.56 3.94 1.57
N VAL A 145 -10.62 4.85 1.29
CA VAL A 145 -9.78 5.51 2.28
C VAL A 145 -10.16 6.99 2.30
N ALA A 146 -10.62 7.47 3.44
CA ALA A 146 -11.13 8.83 3.58
C ALA A 146 -10.40 9.58 4.69
N ASP A 147 -9.87 10.79 4.37
CA ASP A 147 -9.34 11.69 5.39
C ASP A 147 -10.43 12.01 6.43
N ASP A 148 -10.09 11.88 7.69
CA ASP A 148 -10.99 12.18 8.81
C ASP A 148 -10.41 13.18 9.82
N ARG A 149 -9.14 13.56 9.67
CA ARG A 149 -8.45 14.43 10.61
C ARG A 149 -8.37 15.88 10.14
N PHE A 150 -8.02 16.08 8.87
CA PHE A 150 -7.77 17.41 8.32
C PHE A 150 -8.97 18.02 7.61
N HIS A 151 -10.06 17.27 7.50
CA HIS A 151 -11.33 17.69 6.90
C HIS A 151 -11.21 18.21 5.46
N THR A 152 -10.24 17.65 4.73
CA THR A 152 -9.99 18.01 3.32
C THR A 152 -11.01 17.40 2.37
N GLY A 153 -11.84 16.48 2.85
CA GLY A 153 -12.76 15.70 2.03
C GLY A 153 -12.06 14.72 1.06
N GLN A 154 -10.76 14.49 1.26
CA GLN A 154 -9.99 13.56 0.46
C GLN A 154 -10.53 12.14 0.60
N ARG A 155 -10.77 11.49 -0.56
CA ARG A 155 -11.32 10.14 -0.64
C ARG A 155 -10.71 9.42 -1.81
N ASP A 156 -10.18 8.24 -1.53
CA ASP A 156 -9.59 7.32 -2.50
C ASP A 156 -10.42 6.04 -2.50
N TRP A 157 -11.11 5.79 -3.62
CA TRP A 157 -11.83 4.56 -3.86
C TRP A 157 -10.94 3.60 -4.62
N HIS A 158 -10.85 2.38 -4.15
CA HIS A 158 -10.09 1.31 -4.76
C HIS A 158 -10.98 0.15 -5.17
N ALA A 159 -10.70 -0.40 -6.35
CA ALA A 159 -11.17 -1.71 -6.77
C ALA A 159 -9.95 -2.56 -7.13
N ASN A 160 -9.63 -3.50 -6.27
CA ASN A 160 -8.44 -4.34 -6.40
C ASN A 160 -8.84 -5.78 -6.73
N VAL A 161 -8.08 -6.41 -7.63
CA VAL A 161 -8.22 -7.84 -7.96
C VAL A 161 -6.84 -8.50 -8.01
N GLN A 162 -6.74 -9.67 -7.40
CA GLN A 162 -5.58 -10.55 -7.51
C GLN A 162 -5.99 -11.84 -8.22
N ILE A 163 -5.27 -12.16 -9.29
CA ILE A 163 -5.55 -13.27 -10.19
C ILE A 163 -4.36 -14.23 -10.16
N PRO A 164 -4.52 -15.50 -9.77
CA PRO A 164 -3.45 -16.48 -9.78
C PRO A 164 -3.16 -16.99 -11.20
N PHE A 165 -1.89 -17.26 -11.49
CA PHE A 165 -1.38 -17.84 -12.72
C PHE A 165 -0.31 -18.88 -12.39
N GLY A 166 -0.70 -20.07 -11.96
CA GLY A 166 0.24 -21.09 -11.46
C GLY A 166 1.00 -20.56 -10.24
N ASP A 167 2.35 -20.55 -10.32
CA ASP A 167 3.22 -20.03 -9.24
C ASP A 167 3.36 -18.50 -9.24
N SER A 168 2.70 -17.83 -10.17
CA SER A 168 2.71 -16.37 -10.32
C SER A 168 1.33 -15.79 -10.03
N HIS A 169 1.25 -14.49 -9.83
CA HIS A 169 -0.03 -13.80 -9.76
C HIS A 169 0.07 -12.38 -10.30
N ALA A 170 -1.04 -11.90 -10.85
CA ALA A 170 -1.24 -10.51 -11.20
C ALA A 170 -2.09 -9.82 -10.12
N THR A 171 -1.75 -8.59 -9.77
CA THR A 171 -2.61 -7.73 -8.95
C THR A 171 -2.88 -6.46 -9.72
N LEU A 172 -4.15 -6.13 -9.88
CA LEU A 172 -4.62 -4.90 -10.52
C LEU A 172 -5.40 -4.09 -9.50
N ASP A 173 -5.16 -2.80 -9.46
CA ASP A 173 -5.89 -1.85 -8.63
C ASP A 173 -6.33 -0.66 -9.48
N LEU A 174 -7.60 -0.33 -9.44
CA LEU A 174 -8.16 0.87 -10.02
C LEU A 174 -8.49 1.85 -8.90
N LEU A 175 -7.97 3.06 -9.00
CA LEU A 175 -8.12 4.14 -8.04
C LEU A 175 -8.99 5.26 -8.61
N ARG A 176 -9.94 5.77 -7.81
CA ARG A 176 -10.60 7.06 -8.05
C ARG A 176 -10.34 7.98 -6.86
N LYS A 177 -9.54 9.00 -7.10
CA LYS A 177 -9.16 10.00 -6.10
C LYS A 177 -10.03 11.23 -6.22
N SER A 178 -10.44 11.82 -5.09
CA SER A 178 -11.17 13.10 -5.04
C SER A 178 -10.90 13.82 -3.71
N GLY A 179 -11.03 15.14 -3.68
CA GLY A 179 -10.85 15.93 -2.46
C GLY A 179 -10.49 17.37 -2.75
N LEU A 180 -10.06 18.08 -1.72
CA LEU A 180 -9.61 19.46 -1.80
C LEU A 180 -8.09 19.54 -1.66
N THR A 181 -7.48 20.37 -2.47
CA THR A 181 -6.10 20.81 -2.37
C THR A 181 -6.06 22.31 -2.17
N ASP A 182 -4.90 22.88 -1.91
CA ASP A 182 -4.72 24.34 -1.84
C ASP A 182 -5.10 25.05 -3.14
N ALA A 183 -5.06 24.35 -4.26
CA ALA A 183 -5.44 24.86 -5.60
C ALA A 183 -6.92 24.65 -5.94
N GLY A 184 -7.70 24.01 -5.05
CA GLY A 184 -9.13 23.73 -5.25
C GLY A 184 -9.47 22.24 -5.31
N PRO A 185 -10.70 21.90 -5.70
CA PRO A 185 -11.15 20.50 -5.76
C PRO A 185 -10.45 19.75 -6.90
N ILE A 186 -10.12 18.49 -6.61
CA ILE A 186 -9.52 17.57 -7.58
C ILE A 186 -10.36 16.32 -7.74
N THR A 187 -10.26 15.70 -8.90
CA THR A 187 -10.73 14.36 -9.19
C THR A 187 -9.80 13.73 -10.23
N GLY A 188 -9.40 12.50 -10.01
CA GLY A 188 -8.54 11.76 -10.93
C GLY A 188 -8.75 10.26 -10.87
N TRP A 189 -8.35 9.57 -11.93
CA TRP A 189 -8.27 8.13 -12.01
C TRP A 189 -6.83 7.69 -12.05
N GLY A 190 -6.49 6.76 -11.20
CA GLY A 190 -5.18 6.12 -11.14
C GLY A 190 -5.32 4.60 -11.25
N PHE A 191 -4.19 3.94 -11.35
CA PHE A 191 -4.14 2.49 -11.32
C PHE A 191 -2.78 1.99 -10.84
N SER A 192 -2.75 0.73 -10.42
CA SER A 192 -1.51 -0.03 -10.34
C SER A 192 -1.69 -1.42 -10.93
N ALA A 193 -0.66 -1.92 -11.58
CA ALA A 193 -0.56 -3.28 -12.07
C ALA A 193 0.76 -3.87 -11.58
N ASN A 194 0.67 -5.03 -10.95
CA ASN A 194 1.80 -5.75 -10.43
C ASN A 194 1.76 -7.20 -10.94
N TRP A 195 2.91 -7.70 -11.38
CA TRP A 195 3.09 -9.10 -11.68
C TRP A 195 4.17 -9.69 -10.77
N ASP A 196 3.80 -10.71 -10.02
CA ASP A 196 4.67 -11.42 -9.10
C ASP A 196 4.99 -12.81 -9.64
N TRP A 197 6.30 -13.06 -9.88
CA TRP A 197 6.89 -14.39 -10.03
C TRP A 197 7.39 -14.90 -8.66
N PRO A 198 7.77 -16.15 -8.53
CA PRO A 198 8.25 -16.65 -7.24
C PRO A 198 9.42 -15.84 -6.63
N ARG A 199 10.36 -15.41 -7.48
CA ARG A 199 11.55 -14.65 -7.03
C ARG A 199 11.57 -13.19 -7.43
N TRP A 200 10.83 -12.78 -8.46
CA TRP A 200 10.87 -11.44 -9.01
C TRP A 200 9.49 -10.81 -8.96
N PHE A 201 9.43 -9.52 -9.10
CA PHE A 201 8.18 -8.82 -9.42
C PHE A 201 8.48 -7.58 -10.25
N ALA A 202 7.46 -7.14 -10.98
CA ALA A 202 7.43 -5.87 -11.67
C ALA A 202 6.11 -5.17 -11.39
N ARG A 203 6.17 -3.85 -11.23
CA ARG A 203 4.99 -2.99 -11.00
C ARG A 203 5.06 -1.76 -11.85
N VAL A 204 3.92 -1.35 -12.38
CA VAL A 204 3.66 -0.03 -12.93
C VAL A 204 2.45 0.57 -12.23
N ALA A 205 2.48 1.87 -11.96
CA ALA A 205 1.34 2.59 -11.41
C ALA A 205 1.30 4.03 -11.91
N TYR A 206 0.10 4.58 -11.94
CA TYR A 206 -0.16 5.99 -12.19
C TYR A 206 -0.97 6.57 -11.03
N ASP A 207 -0.45 7.60 -10.38
CA ASP A 207 -1.06 8.30 -9.27
C ASP A 207 -1.39 9.74 -9.69
N PRO A 208 -2.66 10.05 -9.98
CA PRO A 208 -3.08 11.42 -10.26
C PRO A 208 -3.03 12.21 -8.95
N HIS A 209 -2.60 13.46 -9.02
CA HIS A 209 -2.55 14.34 -7.86
C HIS A 209 -1.84 13.69 -6.65
N GLN A 210 -0.65 13.18 -6.87
CA GLN A 210 0.11 12.50 -5.81
C GLN A 210 0.21 13.38 -4.56
N ASN A 211 0.02 12.77 -3.39
CA ASN A 211 -0.08 13.48 -2.10
C ASN A 211 -1.11 14.62 -2.13
N PHE A 212 -2.17 14.50 -2.94
CA PHE A 212 -3.17 15.55 -3.16
C PHE A 212 -2.58 16.88 -3.60
N SER A 213 -1.52 16.83 -4.40
CA SER A 213 -0.87 17.98 -5.01
C SER A 213 -1.32 18.20 -6.46
N ALA A 214 -0.74 19.18 -7.13
CA ALA A 214 -0.91 19.38 -8.57
C ALA A 214 -0.08 18.38 -9.42
N GLN A 215 0.76 17.57 -8.80
CA GLN A 215 1.67 16.66 -9.49
C GLN A 215 1.04 15.29 -9.71
N ASN A 216 1.16 14.78 -10.94
CA ASN A 216 0.89 13.38 -11.24
C ASN A 216 2.21 12.59 -11.20
N ALA A 217 2.16 11.32 -10.84
CA ALA A 217 3.33 10.47 -10.81
C ALA A 217 3.09 9.14 -11.54
N TRP A 218 4.01 8.79 -12.43
CA TRP A 218 4.20 7.42 -12.85
C TRP A 218 5.19 6.73 -11.93
N ARG A 219 4.94 5.48 -11.61
CA ARG A 219 5.76 4.68 -10.71
C ARG A 219 6.10 3.37 -11.38
N PHE A 220 7.38 3.08 -11.47
CA PHE A 220 7.90 1.82 -11.98
C PHE A 220 8.71 1.18 -10.87
N ALA A 221 8.46 -0.06 -10.56
CA ALA A 221 9.24 -0.75 -9.53
C ALA A 221 9.48 -2.21 -9.94
N SER A 222 10.60 -2.71 -9.52
CA SER A 222 10.94 -4.13 -9.62
C SER A 222 11.70 -4.58 -8.38
N GLY A 223 11.83 -5.88 -8.22
CA GLY A 223 12.61 -6.39 -7.10
C GLY A 223 12.73 -7.89 -7.09
N VAL A 224 13.49 -8.35 -6.12
CA VAL A 224 13.87 -9.76 -5.96
C VAL A 224 13.59 -10.22 -4.54
N ARG A 225 13.19 -11.49 -4.40
CA ARG A 225 13.08 -12.22 -3.13
C ARG A 225 14.23 -13.21 -2.99
N PHE A 226 14.79 -13.31 -1.78
CA PHE A 226 15.94 -14.18 -1.47
C PHE A 226 15.96 -14.61 -0.01
#